data_b4dd7d48bd5449148a0df0fe16a7d3f5
#
_entry.id   b4dd7d48bd5449148a0df0fe16a7d3f5
#
_cell.length_a   1.000
_cell.length_b   1.000
_cell.length_c   1.000
_cell.angle_alpha   90.00
_cell.angle_beta   90.00
_cell.angle_gamma   90.00
#
_symmetry.space_group_name_H-M   'P 1'
#
loop_
_entity.id
_entity.type
_entity.pdbx_description
1 polymer ?
#
loop_
_entity_poly.entity_id
_entity_poly.type
_entity_poly.pdbx_seq_one_letter_code
_entity_poly.pdbx_strand_id
1 'polypeptide(L)'
;LVRQAMLEAADYRAALDRYENEKKKNPATATAPPPRDLKKEALLLVLERKIPVHIHVDQADDIMTAVRLAKEFGFSKLSLAHAEESYKVADELAREKVTVVVGPRMIVYDDDNRAVNLADYLHRHGVEICIMTDADVVQQPFLRSQAAIAIKYGLEPAEALRAITVNPARLIGLEKRIGSLEPGKDADLVVWSGDLFDVRQEALHVFIDGVEIYRSARVDGGVKK
;
A
#
# COMPACT_ATOMS: atom_id res chain seq x y z
N LEU A 1 0.53 12.60 -19.08
CA LEU A 1 0.82 11.18 -19.37
C LEU A 1 -0.25 10.25 -18.79
N VAL A 2 -0.47 10.19 -17.45
CA VAL A 2 -1.40 9.23 -16.81
C VAL A 2 -2.83 9.40 -17.33
N ARG A 3 -3.39 10.63 -17.31
CA ARG A 3 -4.74 10.89 -17.84
C ARG A 3 -4.90 10.42 -19.27
N GLN A 4 -3.93 10.71 -20.15
CA GLN A 4 -3.97 10.27 -21.53
C GLN A 4 -4.02 8.75 -21.66
N ALA A 5 -3.18 8.03 -20.90
CA ALA A 5 -3.17 6.58 -20.91
C ALA A 5 -4.51 5.98 -20.44
N MET A 6 -5.13 6.58 -19.42
CA MET A 6 -6.44 6.16 -18.92
C MET A 6 -7.57 6.41 -19.93
N LEU A 7 -7.53 7.54 -20.63
CA LEU A 7 -8.48 7.84 -21.70
C LEU A 7 -8.33 6.84 -22.86
N GLU A 8 -7.11 6.56 -23.31
CA GLU A 8 -6.86 5.56 -24.35
C GLU A 8 -7.31 4.16 -23.97
N ALA A 9 -7.18 3.79 -22.69
CA ALA A 9 -7.71 2.53 -22.17
C ALA A 9 -9.25 2.52 -22.17
N ALA A 10 -9.88 3.63 -21.80
CA ALA A 10 -11.35 3.77 -21.86
C ALA A 10 -11.89 3.66 -23.29
N ASP A 11 -11.22 4.28 -24.27
CA ASP A 11 -11.56 4.17 -25.68
C ASP A 11 -11.40 2.73 -26.20
N TYR A 12 -10.34 2.05 -25.76
CA TYR A 12 -10.11 0.65 -26.08
C TYR A 12 -11.22 -0.25 -25.51
N ARG A 13 -11.67 -0.02 -24.27
CA ARG A 13 -12.83 -0.69 -23.68
C ARG A 13 -14.07 -0.48 -24.53
N ALA A 14 -14.37 0.77 -24.89
CA ALA A 14 -15.53 1.09 -25.70
C ALA A 14 -15.51 0.40 -27.07
N ALA A 15 -14.32 0.22 -27.67
CA ALA A 15 -14.16 -0.52 -28.91
C ALA A 15 -14.41 -2.04 -28.73
N LEU A 16 -13.92 -2.63 -27.65
CA LEU A 16 -14.20 -4.02 -27.29
C LEU A 16 -15.69 -4.26 -27.06
N ASP A 17 -16.34 -3.38 -26.29
CA ASP A 17 -17.77 -3.50 -25.98
C ASP A 17 -18.63 -3.37 -27.26
N ARG A 18 -18.27 -2.49 -28.19
CA ARG A 18 -18.94 -2.38 -29.51
C ARG A 18 -18.81 -3.69 -30.27
N TYR A 19 -17.60 -4.22 -30.41
CA TYR A 19 -17.35 -5.48 -31.07
C TYR A 19 -18.17 -6.64 -30.47
N GLU A 20 -18.17 -6.80 -29.15
CA GLU A 20 -18.92 -7.86 -28.47
C GLU A 20 -20.42 -7.70 -28.69
N ASN A 21 -20.94 -6.49 -28.69
CA ASN A 21 -22.35 -6.21 -28.94
C ASN A 21 -22.75 -6.50 -30.40
N GLU A 22 -21.92 -6.14 -31.38
CA GLU A 22 -22.13 -6.46 -32.79
C GLU A 22 -22.10 -7.97 -33.02
N LYS A 23 -21.13 -8.65 -32.46
CA LYS A 23 -21.00 -10.11 -32.52
C LYS A 23 -22.20 -10.84 -31.94
N LYS A 24 -22.75 -10.35 -30.83
CA LYS A 24 -23.98 -10.91 -30.24
C LYS A 24 -25.23 -10.70 -31.12
N LYS A 25 -25.33 -9.56 -31.79
CA LYS A 25 -26.45 -9.23 -32.64
C LYS A 25 -26.43 -9.98 -33.99
N ASN A 26 -25.28 -10.02 -34.62
CA ASN A 26 -25.10 -10.72 -35.91
C ASN A 26 -23.65 -11.26 -36.04
N PRO A 27 -23.40 -12.51 -35.65
CA PRO A 27 -22.08 -13.13 -35.71
C PRO A 27 -21.45 -13.15 -37.10
N ALA A 28 -22.29 -13.18 -38.17
CA ALA A 28 -21.82 -13.30 -39.55
C ALA A 28 -21.30 -11.97 -40.14
N THR A 29 -21.69 -10.84 -39.56
CA THR A 29 -21.33 -9.50 -40.06
C THR A 29 -20.48 -8.69 -39.06
N ALA A 30 -20.14 -9.28 -37.90
CA ALA A 30 -19.32 -8.63 -36.91
C ALA A 30 -17.93 -8.28 -37.49
N THR A 31 -17.48 -7.06 -37.24
CA THR A 31 -16.14 -6.60 -37.59
C THR A 31 -15.07 -7.43 -36.87
N ALA A 32 -13.79 -7.31 -37.27
CA ALA A 32 -12.70 -7.94 -36.52
C ALA A 32 -12.58 -7.29 -35.13
N PRO A 33 -12.20 -8.03 -34.10
CA PRO A 33 -11.94 -7.47 -32.78
C PRO A 33 -10.83 -6.41 -32.86
N PRO A 34 -10.84 -5.39 -32.00
CA PRO A 34 -9.72 -4.47 -31.87
C PRO A 34 -8.42 -5.23 -31.66
N PRO A 35 -7.29 -4.78 -32.26
CA PRO A 35 -5.99 -5.37 -31.99
C PRO A 35 -5.68 -5.41 -30.49
N ARG A 36 -5.07 -6.49 -30.03
CA ARG A 36 -4.71 -6.67 -28.64
C ARG A 36 -3.67 -5.66 -28.20
N ASP A 37 -3.90 -4.95 -27.07
CA ASP A 37 -3.00 -3.98 -26.48
C ASP A 37 -2.82 -4.30 -24.98
N LEU A 38 -1.70 -4.96 -24.63
CA LEU A 38 -1.44 -5.39 -23.25
C LEU A 38 -1.31 -4.24 -22.26
N LYS A 39 -0.87 -3.05 -22.70
CA LYS A 39 -0.80 -1.88 -21.82
C LYS A 39 -2.18 -1.38 -21.47
N LYS A 40 -3.07 -1.28 -22.45
CA LYS A 40 -4.46 -0.88 -22.24
C LYS A 40 -5.22 -1.94 -21.44
N GLU A 41 -5.01 -3.24 -21.74
CA GLU A 41 -5.61 -4.33 -20.98
C GLU A 41 -5.26 -4.26 -19.49
N ALA A 42 -4.01 -3.94 -19.13
CA ALA A 42 -3.61 -3.74 -17.74
C ALA A 42 -4.34 -2.56 -17.08
N LEU A 43 -4.50 -1.43 -17.79
CA LEU A 43 -5.23 -0.26 -17.31
C LEU A 43 -6.74 -0.50 -17.20
N LEU A 44 -7.30 -1.44 -18.00
CA LEU A 44 -8.70 -1.83 -17.84
C LEU A 44 -8.98 -2.43 -16.47
N LEU A 45 -8.02 -3.13 -15.85
CA LEU A 45 -8.20 -3.65 -14.49
C LEU A 45 -8.42 -2.53 -13.47
N VAL A 46 -7.78 -1.38 -13.68
CA VAL A 46 -7.99 -0.17 -12.86
C VAL A 46 -9.37 0.41 -13.10
N LEU A 47 -9.75 0.63 -14.37
CA LEU A 47 -11.06 1.17 -14.76
C LEU A 47 -12.23 0.25 -14.31
N GLU A 48 -12.00 -1.06 -14.27
CA GLU A 48 -12.94 -2.06 -13.78
C GLU A 48 -12.92 -2.21 -12.25
N ARG A 49 -12.09 -1.43 -11.55
CA ARG A 49 -11.94 -1.46 -10.09
C ARG A 49 -11.48 -2.81 -9.54
N LYS A 50 -10.76 -3.60 -10.35
CA LYS A 50 -10.26 -4.92 -9.96
C LYS A 50 -8.97 -4.87 -9.17
N ILE A 51 -8.20 -3.80 -9.36
CA ILE A 51 -6.92 -3.60 -8.67
C ILE A 51 -6.86 -2.20 -8.06
N PRO A 52 -6.17 -2.03 -6.92
CA PRO A 52 -5.87 -0.71 -6.37
C PRO A 52 -4.81 0.02 -7.21
N VAL A 53 -4.72 1.34 -7.01
CA VAL A 53 -3.70 2.18 -7.66
C VAL A 53 -2.74 2.69 -6.61
N HIS A 54 -1.44 2.55 -6.88
CA HIS A 54 -0.36 3.05 -6.04
C HIS A 54 0.47 4.05 -6.84
N ILE A 55 0.63 5.26 -6.33
CA ILE A 55 1.31 6.36 -7.02
C ILE A 55 2.45 6.88 -6.15
N HIS A 56 3.67 6.90 -6.71
CA HIS A 56 4.81 7.58 -6.12
C HIS A 56 4.68 9.09 -6.35
N VAL A 57 4.65 9.88 -5.30
CA VAL A 57 4.44 11.33 -5.35
C VAL A 57 4.91 11.97 -4.04
N ASP A 58 5.51 13.17 -4.10
CA ASP A 58 6.05 13.84 -2.92
C ASP A 58 5.41 15.20 -2.67
N GLN A 59 5.20 16.02 -3.70
CA GLN A 59 4.74 17.39 -3.57
C GLN A 59 3.23 17.50 -3.43
N ALA A 60 2.75 18.47 -2.64
CA ALA A 60 1.34 18.62 -2.31
C ALA A 60 0.43 18.83 -3.53
N ASP A 61 0.87 19.55 -4.56
CA ASP A 61 0.11 19.78 -5.79
C ASP A 61 0.02 18.51 -6.66
N ASP A 62 1.08 17.71 -6.72
CA ASP A 62 1.08 16.40 -7.38
C ASP A 62 0.23 15.38 -6.62
N ILE A 63 0.28 15.38 -5.28
CA ILE A 63 -0.60 14.60 -4.41
C ILE A 63 -2.07 14.90 -4.76
N MET A 64 -2.44 16.19 -4.81
CA MET A 64 -3.81 16.57 -5.16
C MET A 64 -4.15 16.28 -6.61
N THR A 65 -3.18 16.25 -7.51
CA THR A 65 -3.37 15.78 -8.88
C THR A 65 -3.68 14.29 -8.93
N ALA A 66 -2.98 13.46 -8.16
CA ALA A 66 -3.27 12.03 -8.03
C ALA A 66 -4.70 11.79 -7.49
N VAL A 67 -5.12 12.55 -6.48
CA VAL A 67 -6.49 12.50 -5.92
C VAL A 67 -7.53 12.87 -6.98
N ARG A 68 -7.30 13.95 -7.75
CA ARG A 68 -8.22 14.34 -8.85
C ARG A 68 -8.33 13.26 -9.93
N LEU A 69 -7.22 12.62 -10.30
CA LEU A 69 -7.21 11.51 -11.26
C LEU A 69 -7.99 10.30 -10.71
N ALA A 70 -7.81 9.96 -9.44
CA ALA A 70 -8.56 8.88 -8.82
C ALA A 70 -10.06 9.10 -8.86
N LYS A 71 -10.52 10.33 -8.63
CA LYS A 71 -11.95 10.70 -8.77
C LYS A 71 -12.43 10.65 -10.21
N GLU A 72 -11.67 11.22 -11.13
CA GLU A 72 -12.00 11.29 -12.56
C GLU A 72 -12.22 9.90 -13.17
N PHE A 73 -11.36 8.95 -12.84
CA PHE A 73 -11.40 7.58 -13.38
C PHE A 73 -12.03 6.55 -12.43
N GLY A 74 -12.45 6.97 -11.23
CA GLY A 74 -13.15 6.12 -10.27
C GLY A 74 -12.29 4.98 -9.73
N PHE A 75 -11.04 5.23 -9.36
CA PHE A 75 -10.17 4.21 -8.79
C PHE A 75 -10.82 3.54 -7.57
N SER A 76 -10.69 2.22 -7.44
CA SER A 76 -11.27 1.48 -6.30
C SER A 76 -10.63 1.85 -4.98
N LYS A 77 -9.30 1.99 -4.98
CA LYS A 77 -8.47 2.48 -3.88
C LYS A 77 -7.29 3.25 -4.46
N LEU A 78 -6.93 4.35 -3.82
CA LEU A 78 -5.71 5.10 -4.10
C LEU A 78 -4.80 5.01 -2.88
N SER A 79 -3.53 4.71 -3.12
CA SER A 79 -2.46 4.90 -2.14
C SER A 79 -1.32 5.72 -2.74
N LEU A 80 -0.66 6.47 -1.89
CA LEU A 80 0.46 7.33 -2.26
C LEU A 80 1.71 6.84 -1.56
N ALA A 81 2.79 6.62 -2.32
CA ALA A 81 4.10 6.31 -1.77
C ALA A 81 4.86 7.60 -1.44
N HIS A 82 5.56 7.59 -0.33
CA HIS A 82 6.32 8.68 0.26
C HIS A 82 5.43 9.86 0.67
N ALA A 83 4.91 10.61 -0.30
CA ALA A 83 4.00 11.74 -0.11
C ALA A 83 4.51 12.72 0.96
N GLU A 84 5.78 13.12 0.88
CA GLU A 84 6.49 13.87 1.92
C GLU A 84 5.78 15.17 2.33
N GLU A 85 5.11 15.85 1.40
CA GLU A 85 4.32 17.05 1.67
C GLU A 85 2.83 16.76 1.98
N SER A 86 2.45 15.51 2.21
CA SER A 86 1.06 15.15 2.52
C SER A 86 0.52 15.81 3.81
N TYR A 87 1.41 16.26 4.71
CA TYR A 87 1.00 17.02 5.88
C TYR A 87 0.28 18.33 5.52
N LYS A 88 0.57 18.93 4.35
CA LYS A 88 -0.10 20.17 3.87
C LYS A 88 -1.54 19.93 3.44
N VAL A 89 -1.91 18.70 3.10
CA VAL A 89 -3.20 18.30 2.51
C VAL A 89 -3.85 17.11 3.25
N ALA A 90 -3.48 16.89 4.52
CA ALA A 90 -3.88 15.73 5.31
C ALA A 90 -5.41 15.61 5.44
N ASP A 91 -6.12 16.73 5.67
CA ASP A 91 -7.58 16.73 5.80
C ASP A 91 -8.29 16.32 4.50
N GLU A 92 -7.73 16.71 3.34
CA GLU A 92 -8.21 16.27 2.04
C GLU A 92 -8.00 14.77 1.84
N LEU A 93 -6.83 14.26 2.19
CA LEU A 93 -6.50 12.84 2.07
C LEU A 93 -7.41 11.99 2.97
N ALA A 94 -7.67 12.43 4.19
CA ALA A 94 -8.60 11.77 5.10
C ALA A 94 -10.02 11.73 4.54
N ARG A 95 -10.54 12.88 4.05
CA ARG A 95 -11.86 12.99 3.45
C ARG A 95 -12.03 12.08 2.24
N GLU A 96 -10.99 11.96 1.42
CA GLU A 96 -10.98 11.14 0.21
C GLU A 96 -10.58 9.67 0.49
N LYS A 97 -10.31 9.31 1.76
CA LYS A 97 -9.93 7.96 2.20
C LYS A 97 -8.70 7.43 1.45
N VAL A 98 -7.74 8.30 1.20
CA VAL A 98 -6.46 7.94 0.58
C VAL A 98 -5.56 7.34 1.65
N THR A 99 -4.91 6.21 1.34
CA THR A 99 -3.90 5.62 2.20
C THR A 99 -2.53 6.18 1.83
N VAL A 100 -1.73 6.59 2.81
CA VAL A 100 -0.34 7.02 2.58
C VAL A 100 0.62 5.93 3.07
N VAL A 101 1.55 5.53 2.20
CA VAL A 101 2.61 4.57 2.51
C VAL A 101 3.88 5.36 2.82
N VAL A 102 4.11 5.58 4.11
CA VAL A 102 5.18 6.45 4.61
C VAL A 102 6.51 5.70 4.68
N GLY A 103 7.58 6.36 4.31
CA GLY A 103 8.95 5.84 4.46
C GLY A 103 9.73 5.85 3.14
N PRO A 104 11.06 5.56 3.23
CA PRO A 104 11.83 5.39 4.46
C PRO A 104 12.07 6.70 5.21
N ARG A 105 11.86 7.86 4.58
CA ARG A 105 11.95 9.17 5.23
C ARG A 105 10.70 9.40 6.08
N MET A 106 10.83 9.13 7.39
CA MET A 106 9.73 9.24 8.34
C MET A 106 9.57 10.64 8.91
N ILE A 107 10.66 11.38 8.98
CA ILE A 107 10.70 12.74 9.51
C ILE A 107 10.93 13.69 8.34
N VAL A 108 10.00 14.58 8.14
CA VAL A 108 10.08 15.68 7.17
C VAL A 108 10.17 17.01 7.92
N TYR A 109 10.47 18.09 7.21
CA TYR A 109 10.49 19.43 7.80
C TYR A 109 9.41 20.27 7.13
N ASP A 110 8.60 20.94 7.95
CA ASP A 110 7.59 21.88 7.47
C ASP A 110 8.21 23.19 6.96
N ASP A 111 7.37 24.10 6.46
CA ASP A 111 7.82 25.39 5.90
C ASP A 111 8.49 26.30 6.96
N ASP A 112 8.25 26.05 8.26
CA ASP A 112 8.91 26.71 9.39
C ASP A 112 10.17 25.97 9.87
N ASN A 113 10.63 24.96 9.11
CA ASN A 113 11.77 24.09 9.45
C ASN A 113 11.58 23.31 10.77
N ARG A 114 10.33 22.95 11.11
CA ARG A 114 10.02 22.09 12.25
C ARG A 114 9.95 20.64 11.80
N ALA A 115 10.52 19.74 12.60
CA ALA A 115 10.45 18.31 12.32
C ALA A 115 9.01 17.79 12.50
N VAL A 116 8.49 17.13 11.48
CA VAL A 116 7.17 16.48 11.47
C VAL A 116 7.38 14.98 11.30
N ASN A 117 6.91 14.20 12.28
CA ASN A 117 6.75 12.75 12.06
C ASN A 117 5.53 12.56 11.17
N LEU A 118 5.77 12.27 9.90
CA LEU A 118 4.73 12.21 8.89
C LEU A 118 3.68 11.13 9.23
N ALA A 119 4.11 9.97 9.72
CA ALA A 119 3.20 8.88 10.10
C ALA A 119 2.26 9.29 11.24
N ASP A 120 2.78 9.90 12.31
CA ASP A 120 1.99 10.37 13.43
C ASP A 120 1.05 11.52 13.02
N TYR A 121 1.57 12.48 12.26
CA TYR A 121 0.79 13.62 11.79
C TYR A 121 -0.41 13.18 10.97
N LEU A 122 -0.21 12.34 9.97
CA LEU A 122 -1.27 11.81 9.10
C LEU A 122 -2.29 10.99 9.88
N HIS A 123 -1.83 10.11 10.77
CA HIS A 123 -2.70 9.32 11.63
C HIS A 123 -3.64 10.22 12.46
N ARG A 124 -3.11 11.26 13.11
CA ARG A 124 -3.91 12.21 13.90
C ARG A 124 -4.94 12.99 13.08
N HIS A 125 -4.71 13.18 11.79
CA HIS A 125 -5.66 13.79 10.86
C HIS A 125 -6.62 12.76 10.21
N GLY A 126 -6.60 11.51 10.69
CA GLY A 126 -7.53 10.46 10.23
C GLY A 126 -7.15 9.81 8.89
N VAL A 127 -5.92 10.01 8.41
CA VAL A 127 -5.41 9.33 7.22
C VAL A 127 -4.94 7.93 7.60
N GLU A 128 -5.39 6.91 6.87
CA GLU A 128 -4.84 5.55 7.02
C GLU A 128 -3.39 5.52 6.51
N ILE A 129 -2.48 5.02 7.35
CA ILE A 129 -1.06 4.94 7.02
C ILE A 129 -0.59 3.49 6.91
N CYS A 130 0.38 3.26 6.01
CA CYS A 130 1.26 2.11 6.00
C CYS A 130 2.70 2.59 6.16
N ILE A 131 3.60 1.72 6.62
CA ILE A 131 5.04 2.01 6.72
C ILE A 131 5.78 1.08 5.78
N MET A 132 6.73 1.62 5.02
CA MET A 132 7.56 0.86 4.08
C MET A 132 9.05 1.13 4.30
N THR A 133 9.87 0.24 3.74
CA THR A 133 11.32 0.41 3.67
C THR A 133 11.80 0.98 2.33
N ASP A 134 10.96 0.91 1.28
CA ASP A 134 11.37 1.21 -0.09
C ASP A 134 12.63 0.39 -0.49
N ALA A 135 12.46 -0.91 -0.59
CA ALA A 135 13.41 -2.00 -0.42
C ALA A 135 14.85 -1.83 -0.91
N ASP A 136 15.14 -1.04 -1.91
CA ASP A 136 16.52 -0.76 -2.31
C ASP A 136 17.14 0.41 -1.52
N VAL A 137 16.30 1.27 -0.91
CA VAL A 137 16.77 2.40 -0.09
C VAL A 137 17.07 1.94 1.33
N VAL A 138 16.12 1.24 1.96
CA VAL A 138 16.30 0.54 3.23
C VAL A 138 15.91 -0.91 3.04
N GLN A 139 16.78 -1.84 3.40
CA GLN A 139 16.54 -3.26 3.20
C GLN A 139 15.30 -3.75 3.97
N GLN A 140 14.55 -4.67 3.38
CA GLN A 140 13.30 -5.21 3.91
C GLN A 140 13.35 -5.66 5.39
N PRO A 141 14.40 -6.32 5.89
CA PRO A 141 14.49 -6.71 7.30
C PRO A 141 14.40 -5.56 8.30
N PHE A 142 14.59 -4.32 7.85
CA PHE A 142 14.51 -3.13 8.71
C PHE A 142 13.10 -2.49 8.79
N LEU A 143 12.06 -3.12 8.25
CA LEU A 143 10.68 -2.62 8.34
C LEU A 143 10.27 -2.35 9.79
N ARG A 144 10.60 -3.27 10.70
CA ARG A 144 10.38 -3.12 12.13
C ARG A 144 11.07 -1.89 12.72
N SER A 145 12.28 -1.60 12.25
CA SER A 145 13.05 -0.42 12.71
C SER A 145 12.44 0.87 12.20
N GLN A 146 11.87 0.89 10.99
CA GLN A 146 11.10 2.05 10.48
C GLN A 146 9.90 2.34 11.39
N ALA A 147 9.12 1.32 11.75
CA ALA A 147 8.01 1.47 12.69
C ALA A 147 8.48 1.96 14.07
N ALA A 148 9.60 1.45 14.60
CA ALA A 148 10.18 1.90 15.86
C ALA A 148 10.62 3.38 15.83
N ILE A 149 11.12 3.86 14.68
CA ILE A 149 11.42 5.30 14.47
C ILE A 149 10.13 6.12 14.57
N ALA A 150 9.06 5.71 13.90
CA ALA A 150 7.79 6.42 13.99
C ALA A 150 7.27 6.50 15.44
N ILE A 151 7.38 5.42 16.21
CA ILE A 151 7.02 5.39 17.64
C ILE A 151 7.88 6.36 18.44
N LYS A 152 9.20 6.36 18.24
CA LYS A 152 10.13 7.27 18.93
C LYS A 152 9.73 8.74 18.78
N TYR A 153 9.13 9.08 17.65
CA TYR A 153 8.71 10.45 17.33
C TYR A 153 7.20 10.69 17.46
N GLY A 154 6.48 9.83 18.19
CA GLY A 154 5.13 10.13 18.67
C GLY A 154 4.02 9.20 18.20
N LEU A 155 4.21 8.37 17.16
CA LEU A 155 3.18 7.45 16.73
C LEU A 155 2.91 6.38 17.81
N GLU A 156 1.64 6.15 18.11
CA GLU A 156 1.24 5.12 19.06
C GLU A 156 1.70 3.72 18.62
N PRO A 157 2.26 2.87 19.52
CA PRO A 157 2.76 1.55 19.16
C PRO A 157 1.73 0.65 18.48
N ALA A 158 0.46 0.74 18.90
CA ALA A 158 -0.62 -0.02 18.27
C ALA A 158 -0.84 0.40 16.80
N GLU A 159 -0.73 1.68 16.50
CA GLU A 159 -0.87 2.17 15.14
C GLU A 159 0.36 1.85 14.29
N ALA A 160 1.55 1.89 14.87
CA ALA A 160 2.77 1.43 14.19
C ALA A 160 2.68 -0.06 13.81
N LEU A 161 2.12 -0.89 14.70
CA LEU A 161 1.87 -2.30 14.38
C LEU A 161 0.85 -2.45 13.26
N ARG A 162 -0.26 -1.72 13.30
CA ARG A 162 -1.25 -1.73 12.22
C ARG A 162 -0.66 -1.29 10.89
N ALA A 163 0.19 -0.27 10.91
CA ALA A 163 0.82 0.29 9.71
C ALA A 163 1.79 -0.67 9.01
N ILE A 164 2.28 -1.72 9.68
CA ILE A 164 3.14 -2.76 9.09
C ILE A 164 2.43 -4.13 8.94
N THR A 165 1.16 -4.24 9.31
CA THR A 165 0.40 -5.51 9.29
C THR A 165 -0.96 -5.37 8.63
N VAL A 166 -2.00 -4.99 9.38
CA VAL A 166 -3.38 -5.00 8.90
C VAL A 166 -3.67 -3.91 7.86
N ASN A 167 -3.06 -2.72 7.99
CA ASN A 167 -3.29 -1.65 7.02
C ASN A 167 -2.74 -2.01 5.62
N PRO A 168 -1.48 -2.48 5.46
CA PRO A 168 -1.02 -2.95 4.16
C PRO A 168 -1.82 -4.15 3.63
N ALA A 169 -2.25 -5.09 4.49
CA ALA A 169 -3.13 -6.18 4.07
C ALA A 169 -4.46 -5.64 3.50
N ARG A 170 -5.06 -4.65 4.16
CA ARG A 170 -6.27 -3.96 3.71
C ARG A 170 -6.05 -3.17 2.43
N LEU A 171 -4.88 -2.53 2.29
CA LEU A 171 -4.52 -1.79 1.09
C LEU A 171 -4.54 -2.67 -0.17
N ILE A 172 -3.99 -3.88 -0.08
CA ILE A 172 -3.95 -4.83 -1.20
C ILE A 172 -5.18 -5.76 -1.28
N GLY A 173 -6.17 -5.60 -0.37
CA GLY A 173 -7.42 -6.37 -0.37
C GLY A 173 -7.28 -7.79 0.18
N LEU A 174 -6.27 -8.06 1.01
CA LEU A 174 -6.00 -9.36 1.64
C LEU A 174 -6.30 -9.40 3.13
N GLU A 175 -6.97 -8.40 3.68
CA GLU A 175 -7.27 -8.28 5.12
C GLU A 175 -8.13 -9.44 5.69
N LYS A 176 -8.81 -10.19 4.83
CA LYS A 176 -9.57 -11.38 5.22
C LYS A 176 -8.70 -12.62 5.37
N ARG A 177 -7.46 -12.57 4.87
CA ARG A 177 -6.53 -13.69 4.88
C ARG A 177 -5.33 -13.46 5.79
N ILE A 178 -4.76 -12.24 5.79
CA ILE A 178 -3.51 -11.88 6.48
C ILE A 178 -3.64 -10.57 7.26
N GLY A 179 -2.60 -10.21 7.99
CA GLY A 179 -2.45 -8.93 8.68
C GLY A 179 -2.91 -8.92 10.13
N SER A 180 -3.63 -9.94 10.60
CA SER A 180 -4.01 -10.11 12.01
C SER A 180 -4.14 -11.58 12.39
N LEU A 181 -4.04 -11.86 13.67
CA LEU A 181 -4.21 -13.22 14.24
C LEU A 181 -5.67 -13.44 14.60
N GLU A 182 -6.43 -14.00 13.67
CA GLU A 182 -7.86 -14.28 13.80
C GLU A 182 -8.18 -15.68 13.26
N PRO A 183 -9.15 -16.40 13.85
CA PRO A 183 -9.59 -17.69 13.30
C PRO A 183 -10.03 -17.57 11.83
N GLY A 184 -9.52 -18.46 11.00
CA GLY A 184 -9.84 -18.51 9.56
C GLY A 184 -8.91 -17.70 8.66
N LYS A 185 -7.93 -16.98 9.23
CA LYS A 185 -6.85 -16.36 8.46
C LYS A 185 -5.66 -17.31 8.30
N ASP A 186 -4.80 -16.97 7.33
CA ASP A 186 -3.54 -17.67 7.14
C ASP A 186 -2.71 -17.56 8.42
N ALA A 187 -2.09 -18.66 8.83
CA ALA A 187 -1.34 -18.71 10.09
C ALA A 187 0.12 -18.25 9.86
N ASP A 188 0.26 -17.00 9.37
CA ASP A 188 1.54 -16.30 9.21
C ASP A 188 1.82 -15.51 10.47
N LEU A 189 2.75 -15.97 11.29
CA LEU A 189 3.05 -15.33 12.56
C LEU A 189 4.53 -15.43 12.95
N VAL A 190 4.95 -14.47 13.76
CA VAL A 190 6.31 -14.44 14.32
C VAL A 190 6.22 -14.36 15.84
N VAL A 191 6.94 -15.23 16.52
CA VAL A 191 7.13 -15.16 17.98
C VAL A 191 8.44 -14.42 18.25
N TRP A 192 8.37 -13.37 19.04
CA TRP A 192 9.51 -12.52 19.39
C TRP A 192 10.01 -12.82 20.82
N SER A 193 11.30 -12.55 21.06
CA SER A 193 11.91 -12.68 22.40
C SER A 193 11.45 -11.60 23.39
N GLY A 194 10.75 -10.57 22.94
CA GLY A 194 10.23 -9.47 23.72
C GLY A 194 9.45 -8.49 22.87
N ASP A 195 9.45 -7.21 23.22
CA ASP A 195 8.75 -6.16 22.47
C ASP A 195 9.24 -6.10 21.02
N LEU A 196 8.31 -6.22 20.07
CA LEU A 196 8.58 -6.16 18.63
C LEU A 196 9.40 -4.92 18.24
N PHE A 197 9.15 -3.79 18.86
CA PHE A 197 9.78 -2.50 18.49
C PHE A 197 11.10 -2.23 19.22
N ASP A 198 11.48 -3.09 20.17
CA ASP A 198 12.82 -3.06 20.74
C ASP A 198 13.82 -3.75 19.80
N VAL A 199 14.70 -2.98 19.17
CA VAL A 199 15.68 -3.47 18.19
C VAL A 199 16.63 -4.55 18.73
N ARG A 200 16.73 -4.71 20.06
CA ARG A 200 17.51 -5.76 20.73
C ARG A 200 16.84 -7.13 20.70
N GLN A 201 15.53 -7.16 20.42
CA GLN A 201 14.75 -8.39 20.36
C GLN A 201 14.92 -9.09 19.02
N GLU A 202 14.81 -10.42 19.03
CA GLU A 202 14.92 -11.25 17.83
C GLU A 202 13.69 -12.15 17.64
N ALA A 203 13.45 -12.57 16.39
CA ALA A 203 12.46 -13.59 16.12
C ALA A 203 12.91 -14.94 16.70
N LEU A 204 12.08 -15.55 17.51
CA LEU A 204 12.30 -16.90 18.05
C LEU A 204 11.75 -17.97 17.12
N HIS A 205 10.55 -17.77 16.61
CA HIS A 205 9.90 -18.66 15.64
C HIS A 205 9.22 -17.84 14.54
N VAL A 206 9.23 -18.38 13.33
CA VAL A 206 8.45 -17.84 12.20
C VAL A 206 7.62 -18.97 11.60
N PHE A 207 6.33 -18.71 11.43
CA PHE A 207 5.39 -19.64 10.80
C PHE A 207 4.83 -19.01 9.54
N ILE A 208 4.68 -19.82 8.49
CA ILE A 208 3.96 -19.48 7.25
C ILE A 208 2.96 -20.62 7.02
N ASP A 209 1.70 -20.27 6.81
CA ASP A 209 0.60 -21.25 6.69
C ASP A 209 0.57 -22.28 7.85
N GLY A 210 0.95 -21.84 9.06
CA GLY A 210 1.02 -22.70 10.25
C GLY A 210 2.23 -23.63 10.30
N VAL A 211 3.12 -23.61 9.30
CA VAL A 211 4.34 -24.40 9.27
C VAL A 211 5.50 -23.57 9.80
N GLU A 212 6.22 -24.11 10.81
CA GLU A 212 7.42 -23.46 11.33
C GLU A 212 8.55 -23.51 10.29
N ILE A 213 8.92 -22.33 9.74
CA ILE A 213 9.96 -22.19 8.73
C ILE A 213 11.30 -21.67 9.30
N TYR A 214 11.25 -21.14 10.52
CA TYR A 214 12.44 -20.64 11.21
C TYR A 214 12.28 -20.85 12.73
N ARG A 215 13.40 -21.29 13.34
CA ARG A 215 13.56 -21.37 14.79
C ARG A 215 14.93 -20.82 15.18
N SER A 216 14.97 -19.90 16.14
CA SER A 216 16.22 -19.37 16.66
C SER A 216 16.99 -20.43 17.47
N ALA A 217 18.30 -20.48 17.32
CA ALA A 217 19.17 -21.35 18.15
C ALA A 217 19.04 -21.08 19.66
N ARG A 218 18.57 -19.90 20.06
CA ARG A 218 18.27 -19.60 21.48
C ARG A 218 17.19 -20.48 22.08
N VAL A 219 16.20 -20.89 21.28
CA VAL A 219 15.10 -21.74 21.72
C VAL A 219 15.60 -23.13 22.08
N ASP A 220 16.61 -23.63 21.38
CA ASP A 220 17.21 -24.95 21.56
C ASP A 220 18.33 -24.95 22.63
N GLY A 221 18.45 -23.90 23.44
CA GLY A 221 19.47 -23.80 24.48
C GLY A 221 20.87 -23.45 23.97
N GLY A 222 20.98 -23.04 22.71
CA GLY A 222 22.23 -22.59 22.11
C GLY A 222 22.64 -21.21 22.62
N VAL A 223 23.57 -21.17 23.56
CA VAL A 223 24.25 -19.92 23.92
C VAL A 223 25.11 -19.52 22.74
N LYS A 224 24.76 -18.41 22.06
CA LYS A 224 25.75 -17.79 21.15
C LYS A 224 26.98 -17.39 21.97
N LYS A 225 28.10 -18.03 21.69
CA LYS A 225 29.41 -17.58 22.12
C LYS A 225 29.83 -16.33 21.37
#